data_62f1655f50d3d1701707bea6dc4c9de6
#
_entry.id   62f1655f50d3d1701707bea6dc4c9de6
#
_cell.length_a   1.000
_cell.length_b   1.000
_cell.length_c   1.000
_cell.angle_alpha   90.00
_cell.angle_beta   90.00
_cell.angle_gamma   90.00
#
_symmetry.space_group_name_H-M   'P 1'
#
loop_
_entity.id
_entity.type
_entity.pdbx_description
1 polymer ?
#
loop_
_entity_poly.entity_id
_entity_poly.type
_entity_poly.pdbx_seq_one_letter_code
_entity_poly.pdbx_strand_id
1 'polypeptide(L)'
;MYKSILAVSALGNIGAIIVKDDDHGDEGEEYGFWHVFRVDCEDDRLTFNPIFKSSQRTKKNKFSTVINKELDKVIKLYIADGVHEIMSINLLEDVEHNRQLTENDLINNKYFPVDPVRINEKISGTLHTGQIQYTYRFYNKYGVCSKMAPLTNKIQVIDPSRSKEIGNAEDTQTTIGF
;
A
#
# COMPACT_ATOMS: atom_id res chain seq x y z
N MET A 1 -5.54 -24.68 -18.01
CA MET A 1 -5.43 -23.90 -19.27
C MET A 1 -5.97 -22.50 -19.03
N TYR A 2 -5.38 -21.41 -19.59
CA TYR A 2 -5.95 -20.07 -19.41
C TYR A 2 -7.20 -19.90 -20.26
N LYS A 3 -8.28 -19.39 -19.67
CA LYS A 3 -9.59 -19.27 -20.31
C LYS A 3 -9.87 -17.89 -20.85
N SER A 4 -9.49 -16.86 -20.13
CA SER A 4 -9.81 -15.49 -20.48
C SER A 4 -8.73 -14.50 -20.10
N ILE A 5 -8.63 -13.44 -20.90
CA ILE A 5 -7.83 -12.27 -20.59
C ILE A 5 -8.71 -11.31 -19.81
N LEU A 6 -8.29 -10.97 -18.58
CA LEU A 6 -9.01 -10.04 -17.71
C LEU A 6 -8.61 -8.58 -17.96
N ALA A 7 -7.33 -8.34 -18.26
CA ALA A 7 -6.82 -7.01 -18.58
C ALA A 7 -5.50 -7.07 -19.34
N VAL A 8 -5.21 -5.99 -20.06
CA VAL A 8 -3.92 -5.74 -20.73
C VAL A 8 -3.55 -4.28 -20.52
N SER A 9 -2.30 -4.02 -20.18
CA SER A 9 -1.73 -2.68 -20.08
C SER A 9 -0.31 -2.67 -20.59
N ALA A 10 0.16 -1.55 -21.13
CA ALA A 10 1.52 -1.38 -21.60
C ALA A 10 2.04 0.03 -21.34
N LEU A 11 3.35 0.14 -21.17
CA LEU A 11 4.10 1.39 -21.04
C LEU A 11 5.47 1.23 -21.70
N GLY A 12 5.65 1.83 -22.88
CA GLY A 12 6.85 1.62 -23.68
C GLY A 12 7.01 0.16 -24.11
N ASN A 13 8.16 -0.42 -23.77
CA ASN A 13 8.49 -1.81 -24.09
C ASN A 13 8.12 -2.82 -22.98
N ILE A 14 7.47 -2.36 -21.92
CA ILE A 14 7.00 -3.20 -20.81
C ILE A 14 5.48 -3.23 -20.81
N GLY A 15 4.93 -4.40 -20.66
CA GLY A 15 3.49 -4.60 -20.53
C GLY A 15 3.14 -5.56 -19.40
N ALA A 16 1.85 -5.69 -19.17
CA ALA A 16 1.29 -6.71 -18.28
C ALA A 16 -0.01 -7.27 -18.87
N ILE A 17 -0.19 -8.56 -18.73
CA ILE A 17 -1.42 -9.26 -19.06
C ILE A 17 -1.91 -9.99 -17.82
N ILE A 18 -3.18 -9.81 -17.50
CA ILE A 18 -3.85 -10.57 -16.45
C ILE A 18 -4.77 -11.58 -17.12
N VAL A 19 -4.59 -12.84 -16.78
CA VAL A 19 -5.38 -13.95 -17.32
C VAL A 19 -6.04 -14.73 -16.20
N LYS A 20 -7.18 -15.36 -16.49
CA LYS A 20 -7.86 -16.29 -15.60
C LYS A 20 -7.67 -17.71 -16.13
N ASP A 21 -7.32 -18.64 -15.26
CA ASP A 21 -7.27 -20.05 -15.61
C ASP A 21 -8.67 -20.72 -15.56
N ASP A 22 -8.73 -21.92 -16.14
CA ASP A 22 -9.89 -22.78 -16.01
C ASP A 22 -9.74 -23.62 -14.73
N ASP A 23 -10.51 -23.28 -13.73
CA ASP A 23 -10.71 -24.18 -12.62
C ASP A 23 -12.14 -24.72 -12.71
N HIS A 24 -12.26 -25.97 -13.15
CA HIS A 24 -13.52 -26.67 -13.21
C HIS A 24 -13.97 -27.00 -11.78
N GLY A 25 -14.56 -26.05 -11.09
CA GLY A 25 -15.35 -26.34 -9.90
C GLY A 25 -16.61 -27.13 -10.28
N ASP A 26 -17.03 -28.04 -9.43
CA ASP A 26 -18.11 -29.03 -9.66
C ASP A 26 -19.51 -28.43 -9.98
N GLU A 27 -19.68 -27.11 -10.08
CA GLU A 27 -21.00 -26.48 -10.20
C GLU A 27 -21.20 -25.52 -11.39
N GLY A 28 -20.42 -25.65 -12.44
CA GLY A 28 -20.67 -24.86 -13.68
C GLY A 28 -20.45 -23.34 -13.55
N GLU A 29 -19.97 -22.87 -12.43
CA GLU A 29 -19.62 -21.47 -12.23
C GLU A 29 -18.21 -21.16 -12.76
N GLU A 30 -18.09 -20.06 -13.50
CA GLU A 30 -16.83 -19.63 -14.13
C GLU A 30 -15.85 -19.00 -13.11
N TYR A 31 -15.50 -19.74 -12.06
CA TYR A 31 -14.43 -19.32 -11.15
C TYR A 31 -13.07 -19.74 -11.69
N GLY A 32 -12.05 -18.92 -11.43
CA GLY A 32 -10.68 -19.28 -11.74
C GLY A 32 -9.69 -18.45 -10.94
N PHE A 33 -8.47 -18.94 -10.81
CA PHE A 33 -7.38 -18.15 -10.30
C PHE A 33 -6.90 -17.18 -11.38
N TRP A 34 -6.48 -16.01 -10.97
CA TRP A 34 -5.92 -15.05 -11.91
C TRP A 34 -4.42 -14.96 -11.78
N HIS A 35 -3.78 -14.70 -12.89
CA HIS A 35 -2.33 -14.66 -13.02
C HIS A 35 -1.92 -13.36 -13.68
N VAL A 36 -0.80 -12.78 -13.23
CA VAL A 36 -0.18 -11.63 -13.87
C VAL A 36 1.09 -12.08 -14.57
N PHE A 37 1.19 -11.75 -15.85
CA PHE A 37 2.40 -11.91 -16.64
C PHE A 37 2.97 -10.53 -16.96
N ARG A 38 4.27 -10.35 -16.69
CA ARG A 38 5.01 -9.25 -17.29
C ARG A 38 5.30 -9.61 -18.73
N VAL A 39 5.12 -8.64 -19.62
CA VAL A 39 5.43 -8.77 -21.05
C VAL A 39 6.56 -7.80 -21.36
N ASP A 40 7.66 -8.33 -21.84
CA ASP A 40 8.77 -7.55 -22.33
C ASP A 40 8.77 -7.61 -23.86
N CYS A 41 8.93 -6.46 -24.52
CA CYS A 41 9.05 -6.34 -25.97
C CYS A 41 10.48 -5.91 -26.33
N GLU A 42 11.25 -6.81 -26.90
CA GLU A 42 12.61 -6.57 -27.38
C GLU A 42 12.71 -7.08 -28.83
N ASP A 43 13.22 -6.24 -29.73
CA ASP A 43 13.41 -6.56 -31.15
C ASP A 43 12.20 -7.24 -31.81
N ASP A 44 11.00 -6.67 -31.59
CA ASP A 44 9.70 -7.20 -32.05
C ASP A 44 9.32 -8.59 -31.52
N ARG A 45 10.01 -9.04 -30.47
CA ARG A 45 9.69 -10.28 -29.77
C ARG A 45 9.05 -10.00 -28.43
N LEU A 46 7.98 -10.73 -28.14
CA LEU A 46 7.29 -10.67 -26.86
C LEU A 46 7.73 -11.83 -25.97
N THR A 47 8.19 -11.49 -24.78
CA THR A 47 8.51 -12.47 -23.74
C THR A 47 7.50 -12.35 -22.61
N PHE A 48 6.94 -13.47 -22.17
CA PHE A 48 5.91 -13.54 -21.13
C PHE A 48 6.51 -14.17 -19.87
N ASN A 49 6.61 -13.40 -18.81
CA ASN A 49 7.16 -13.82 -17.54
C ASN A 49 6.04 -13.87 -16.49
N PRO A 50 5.65 -15.04 -15.96
CA PRO A 50 4.65 -15.13 -14.89
C PRO A 50 5.25 -14.56 -13.61
N ILE A 51 4.63 -13.49 -13.09
CA ILE A 51 5.13 -12.77 -11.91
C ILE A 51 4.25 -12.91 -10.67
N PHE A 52 2.97 -13.27 -10.86
CA PHE A 52 2.03 -13.42 -9.75
C PHE A 52 0.94 -14.42 -10.07
N LYS A 53 0.51 -15.17 -9.06
CA LYS A 53 -0.68 -16.03 -9.10
C LYS A 53 -1.53 -15.75 -7.87
N SER A 54 -2.82 -15.53 -8.07
CA SER A 54 -3.76 -15.32 -6.97
C SER A 54 -3.92 -16.57 -6.11
N SER A 55 -4.14 -16.39 -4.82
CA SER A 55 -4.53 -17.45 -3.89
C SER A 55 -6.06 -17.62 -3.83
N GLN A 56 -6.79 -16.60 -4.29
CA GLN A 56 -8.25 -16.59 -4.30
C GLN A 56 -8.79 -16.70 -5.73
N ARG A 57 -9.93 -17.39 -5.85
CA ARG A 57 -10.65 -17.50 -7.12
C ARG A 57 -11.50 -16.26 -7.38
N THR A 58 -11.65 -15.88 -8.62
CA THR A 58 -12.52 -14.79 -9.06
C THR A 58 -13.55 -15.24 -10.09
N LYS A 59 -14.77 -14.69 -9.98
CA LYS A 59 -15.81 -14.78 -11.04
C LYS A 59 -15.65 -13.67 -12.10
N LYS A 60 -14.85 -12.66 -11.81
CA LYS A 60 -14.73 -11.49 -12.69
C LYS A 60 -14.14 -11.88 -14.04
N ASN A 61 -14.66 -11.24 -15.07
CA ASN A 61 -14.23 -11.42 -16.45
C ASN A 61 -13.48 -10.19 -16.98
N LYS A 62 -13.34 -9.15 -16.16
CA LYS A 62 -12.63 -7.92 -16.53
C LYS A 62 -12.07 -7.23 -15.29
N PHE A 63 -10.80 -6.83 -15.38
CA PHE A 63 -10.14 -5.94 -14.44
C PHE A 63 -9.81 -4.61 -15.13
N SER A 64 -9.72 -3.54 -14.37
CA SER A 64 -9.17 -2.28 -14.84
C SER A 64 -7.72 -2.17 -14.40
N THR A 65 -6.83 -1.83 -15.32
CA THR A 65 -5.40 -1.76 -15.04
C THR A 65 -4.75 -0.53 -15.66
N VAL A 66 -3.71 -0.05 -14.99
CA VAL A 66 -2.83 1.00 -15.51
C VAL A 66 -1.38 0.72 -15.09
N ILE A 67 -0.44 0.94 -16.00
CA ILE A 67 0.99 0.90 -15.67
C ILE A 67 1.49 2.33 -15.49
N ASN A 68 2.25 2.57 -14.42
CA ASN A 68 2.88 3.85 -14.16
C ASN A 68 4.34 3.67 -13.76
N LYS A 69 5.22 4.50 -14.35
CA LYS A 69 6.62 4.61 -13.93
C LYS A 69 6.71 5.61 -12.78
N GLU A 70 6.95 5.11 -11.58
CA GLU A 70 7.12 5.96 -10.39
C GLU A 70 8.55 6.44 -10.21
N LEU A 71 9.51 5.53 -10.46
CA LEU A 71 10.95 5.78 -10.36
C LEU A 71 11.67 4.94 -11.43
N ASP A 72 12.97 5.16 -11.61
CA ASP A 72 13.76 4.43 -12.63
C ASP A 72 13.73 2.90 -12.46
N LYS A 73 13.59 2.42 -11.23
CA LYS A 73 13.52 0.99 -10.91
C LYS A 73 12.15 0.56 -10.37
N VAL A 74 11.12 1.39 -10.54
CA VAL A 74 9.79 1.11 -10.05
C VAL A 74 8.78 1.42 -11.14
N ILE A 75 8.34 0.37 -11.82
CA ILE A 75 7.22 0.40 -12.77
C ILE A 75 6.11 -0.44 -12.16
N LYS A 76 5.04 0.20 -11.75
CA LYS A 76 3.91 -0.48 -11.10
C LYS A 76 2.76 -0.71 -12.05
N LEU A 77 2.22 -1.91 -12.01
CA LEU A 77 0.90 -2.24 -12.49
C LEU A 77 -0.09 -2.02 -11.34
N TYR A 78 -1.03 -1.11 -11.53
CA TYR A 78 -2.17 -0.92 -10.65
C TYR A 78 -3.35 -1.74 -11.16
N ILE A 79 -4.06 -2.40 -10.25
CA ILE A 79 -5.13 -3.34 -10.56
C ILE A 79 -6.35 -2.98 -9.73
N ALA A 80 -7.50 -2.79 -10.39
CA ALA A 80 -8.81 -2.67 -9.76
C ALA A 80 -9.71 -3.79 -10.27
N ASP A 81 -10.03 -4.73 -9.42
CA ASP A 81 -10.88 -5.89 -9.73
C ASP A 81 -12.37 -5.64 -9.37
N GLY A 82 -12.65 -4.50 -8.72
CA GLY A 82 -13.99 -4.12 -8.27
C GLY A 82 -14.49 -4.87 -7.03
N VAL A 83 -13.61 -5.60 -6.34
CA VAL A 83 -13.89 -6.31 -5.09
C VAL A 83 -12.96 -5.82 -3.98
N HIS A 84 -11.66 -5.78 -4.26
CA HIS A 84 -10.64 -5.36 -3.32
C HIS A 84 -10.31 -3.87 -3.47
N GLU A 85 -9.60 -3.33 -2.51
CA GLU A 85 -8.93 -2.02 -2.68
C GLU A 85 -7.93 -2.12 -3.84
N ILE A 86 -7.54 -0.96 -4.40
CA ILE A 86 -6.57 -0.92 -5.50
C ILE A 86 -5.29 -1.64 -5.10
N MET A 87 -4.95 -2.65 -5.85
CA MET A 87 -3.73 -3.43 -5.71
C MET A 87 -2.64 -2.87 -6.60
N SER A 88 -1.38 -3.12 -6.26
CA SER A 88 -0.25 -2.84 -7.16
C SER A 88 0.86 -3.87 -7.04
N ILE A 89 1.55 -4.11 -8.16
CA ILE A 89 2.73 -4.96 -8.23
C ILE A 89 3.83 -4.24 -9.01
N ASN A 90 5.07 -4.30 -8.52
CA ASN A 90 6.21 -3.74 -9.24
C ASN A 90 6.68 -4.73 -10.31
N LEU A 91 6.55 -4.34 -11.57
CA LEU A 91 6.91 -5.19 -12.72
C LEU A 91 8.43 -5.40 -12.85
N LEU A 92 9.25 -4.53 -12.25
CA LEU A 92 10.71 -4.64 -12.25
C LEU A 92 11.29 -5.35 -11.02
N GLU A 93 10.44 -5.77 -10.08
CA GLU A 93 10.88 -6.55 -8.92
C GLU A 93 11.26 -7.97 -9.36
N ASP A 94 12.08 -8.62 -8.53
CA ASP A 94 12.45 -10.02 -8.76
C ASP A 94 11.19 -10.90 -8.88
N VAL A 95 11.18 -11.72 -9.93
CA VAL A 95 10.07 -12.64 -10.22
C VAL A 95 9.81 -13.59 -9.06
N GLU A 96 10.86 -14.11 -8.42
CA GLU A 96 10.73 -15.02 -7.28
C GLU A 96 10.11 -14.31 -6.06
N HIS A 97 10.46 -13.04 -5.83
CA HIS A 97 9.84 -12.23 -4.79
C HIS A 97 8.35 -12.02 -5.08
N ASN A 98 8.01 -11.60 -6.29
CA ASN A 98 6.62 -11.36 -6.68
C ASN A 98 5.75 -12.63 -6.61
N ARG A 99 6.30 -13.81 -6.89
CA ARG A 99 5.59 -15.08 -6.79
C ARG A 99 5.24 -15.50 -5.36
N GLN A 100 5.91 -14.95 -4.36
CA GLN A 100 5.65 -15.21 -2.95
C GLN A 100 4.57 -14.27 -2.38
N LEU A 101 4.14 -13.25 -3.13
CA LEU A 101 3.13 -12.31 -2.69
C LEU A 101 1.73 -12.94 -2.72
N THR A 102 0.89 -12.49 -1.81
CA THR A 102 -0.55 -12.75 -1.79
C THR A 102 -1.31 -11.51 -2.24
N GLU A 103 -2.61 -11.62 -2.50
CA GLU A 103 -3.45 -10.46 -2.84
C GLU A 103 -3.38 -9.38 -1.76
N ASN A 104 -3.34 -9.79 -0.50
CA ASN A 104 -3.19 -8.86 0.61
C ASN A 104 -1.86 -8.09 0.57
N ASP A 105 -0.82 -8.67 -0.02
CA ASP A 105 0.47 -7.99 -0.19
C ASP A 105 0.45 -6.96 -1.32
N LEU A 106 -0.44 -7.12 -2.26
CA LEU A 106 -0.63 -6.19 -3.37
C LEU A 106 -1.47 -4.96 -3.00
N ILE A 107 -2.29 -5.03 -1.94
CA ILE A 107 -3.14 -3.91 -1.52
C ILE A 107 -2.27 -2.74 -1.05
N ASN A 108 -2.41 -1.60 -1.73
CA ASN A 108 -1.60 -0.41 -1.46
C ASN A 108 -1.87 0.23 -0.10
N ASN A 109 -3.08 0.07 0.39
CA ASN A 109 -3.54 0.69 1.62
C ASN A 109 -3.54 -0.30 2.80
N LYS A 110 -2.46 -1.09 2.95
CA LYS A 110 -2.37 -1.96 4.12
C LYS A 110 -2.62 -1.17 5.39
N TYR A 111 -3.68 -1.56 6.07
CA TYR A 111 -3.88 -1.16 7.45
C TYR A 111 -2.85 -1.92 8.28
N PHE A 112 -1.75 -1.30 8.59
CA PHE A 112 -0.91 -1.82 9.66
C PHE A 112 -1.66 -1.52 10.96
N PRO A 113 -1.98 -2.54 11.78
CA PRO A 113 -2.43 -2.29 13.13
C PRO A 113 -1.29 -1.61 13.87
N VAL A 114 -1.34 -0.31 13.93
CA VAL A 114 -0.31 0.48 14.55
C VAL A 114 -0.84 0.92 15.89
N ASP A 115 -0.18 0.53 16.94
CA ASP A 115 -0.48 1.05 18.25
C ASP A 115 -0.36 2.57 18.23
N PRO A 116 -1.31 3.29 18.82
CA PRO A 116 -1.18 4.72 18.94
C PRO A 116 0.11 5.06 19.68
N VAL A 117 0.77 6.13 19.27
CA VAL A 117 1.95 6.64 19.99
C VAL A 117 1.59 6.83 21.46
N ARG A 118 2.39 6.27 22.35
CA ARG A 118 2.26 6.46 23.80
C ARG A 118 3.35 7.37 24.28
N ILE A 119 3.01 8.30 25.15
CA ILE A 119 4.01 9.10 25.83
C ILE A 119 4.44 8.31 27.06
N ASN A 120 5.71 7.94 27.10
CA ASN A 120 6.28 7.21 28.22
C ASN A 120 6.82 8.14 29.30
N GLU A 121 7.24 9.34 28.92
CA GLU A 121 7.89 10.26 29.85
C GLU A 121 7.52 11.71 29.51
N LYS A 122 7.43 12.54 30.54
CA LYS A 122 7.30 13.99 30.44
C LYS A 122 8.56 14.63 31.02
N ILE A 123 9.26 15.34 30.17
CA ILE A 123 10.49 16.08 30.57
C ILE A 123 10.31 17.57 30.26
N SER A 124 11.15 18.43 30.83
CA SER A 124 11.15 19.84 30.46
C SER A 124 11.50 20.02 28.98
N GLY A 125 10.85 20.94 28.34
CA GLY A 125 11.01 21.18 26.88
C GLY A 125 10.63 22.61 26.49
N THR A 126 10.65 22.86 25.20
CA THR A 126 10.40 24.19 24.59
C THR A 126 9.11 24.26 23.79
N LEU A 127 8.22 23.26 23.92
CA LEU A 127 6.92 23.32 23.24
C LEU A 127 6.03 24.36 23.90
N HIS A 128 5.28 25.09 23.10
CA HIS A 128 4.27 26.01 23.60
C HIS A 128 3.16 25.27 24.35
N THR A 129 2.61 25.91 25.37
CA THR A 129 1.45 25.39 26.08
C THR A 129 0.26 25.20 25.15
N GLY A 130 -0.53 24.15 25.38
CA GLY A 130 -1.67 23.84 24.53
C GLY A 130 -2.04 22.38 24.54
N GLN A 131 -2.71 21.94 23.47
CA GLN A 131 -3.06 20.54 23.27
C GLN A 131 -2.38 20.04 22.00
N ILE A 132 -1.72 18.88 22.10
CA ILE A 132 -1.00 18.24 21.01
C ILE A 132 -1.56 16.84 20.81
N GLN A 133 -1.64 16.42 19.56
CA GLN A 133 -1.90 15.04 19.17
C GLN A 133 -0.84 14.63 18.16
N TYR A 134 -0.40 13.41 18.26
CA TYR A 134 0.57 12.84 17.34
C TYR A 134 -0.08 11.76 16.48
N THR A 135 0.43 11.64 15.28
CA THR A 135 0.20 10.52 14.38
C THR A 135 1.48 10.24 13.64
N TYR A 136 1.56 9.10 13.01
CA TYR A 136 2.71 8.72 12.20
C TYR A 136 2.26 7.91 11.00
N ARG A 137 3.14 7.77 10.03
CA ARG A 137 2.98 6.89 8.90
C ARG A 137 4.33 6.25 8.58
N PHE A 138 4.27 5.06 8.07
CA PHE A 138 5.46 4.42 7.52
C PHE A 138 5.68 4.88 6.09
N TYR A 139 6.90 4.88 5.66
CA TYR A 139 7.27 5.03 4.26
C TYR A 139 8.36 4.01 3.92
N ASN A 140 8.33 3.52 2.68
CA ASN A 140 9.36 2.62 2.19
C ASN A 140 10.53 3.42 1.57
N LYS A 141 11.59 2.71 1.17
CA LYS A 141 12.76 3.31 0.50
C LYS A 141 12.44 4.11 -0.76
N TYR A 142 11.25 3.97 -1.32
CA TYR A 142 10.78 4.66 -2.53
C TYR A 142 9.83 5.82 -2.21
N GLY A 143 9.61 6.15 -0.94
CA GLY A 143 8.75 7.25 -0.53
C GLY A 143 7.24 6.93 -0.55
N VAL A 144 6.84 5.70 -0.85
CA VAL A 144 5.44 5.28 -0.77
C VAL A 144 5.05 5.21 0.71
N CYS A 145 3.97 5.90 1.05
CA CYS A 145 3.52 6.03 2.43
C CYS A 145 2.36 5.09 2.75
N SER A 146 2.31 4.58 3.98
CA SER A 146 1.12 3.93 4.54
C SER A 146 0.01 4.95 4.82
N LYS A 147 -1.19 4.47 5.15
CA LYS A 147 -2.19 5.30 5.85
C LYS A 147 -1.59 5.86 7.14
N MET A 148 -2.10 7.01 7.59
CA MET A 148 -1.71 7.55 8.90
C MET A 148 -2.26 6.66 10.01
N ALA A 149 -1.46 6.47 11.06
CA ALA A 149 -1.90 5.82 12.29
C ALA A 149 -3.02 6.64 12.94
N PRO A 150 -3.85 6.03 13.81
CA PRO A 150 -4.79 6.78 14.62
C PRO A 150 -4.09 7.88 15.41
N LEU A 151 -4.77 9.01 15.59
CA LEU A 151 -4.28 10.08 16.44
C LEU A 151 -4.16 9.59 17.90
N THR A 152 -3.14 10.05 18.60
CA THR A 152 -3.06 9.88 20.05
C THR A 152 -4.23 10.57 20.74
N ASN A 153 -4.46 10.24 21.99
CA ASN A 153 -5.26 11.09 22.85
C ASN A 153 -4.65 12.50 22.92
N LYS A 154 -5.50 13.49 23.18
CA LYS A 154 -5.02 14.87 23.40
C LYS A 154 -4.09 14.92 24.59
N ILE A 155 -2.92 15.45 24.37
CA ILE A 155 -1.88 15.61 25.38
C ILE A 155 -1.86 17.08 25.75
N GLN A 156 -2.08 17.37 27.00
CA GLN A 156 -1.97 18.74 27.51
C GLN A 156 -0.50 19.07 27.78
N VAL A 157 -0.04 20.11 27.15
CA VAL A 157 1.26 20.74 27.41
C VAL A 157 1.00 21.89 28.35
N ILE A 158 1.48 21.79 29.57
CA ILE A 158 1.26 22.79 30.65
C ILE A 158 2.57 23.40 31.09
N ASP A 159 2.52 24.64 31.49
CA ASP A 159 3.64 25.28 32.17
C ASP A 159 3.64 24.86 33.66
N PRO A 160 4.69 24.20 34.15
CA PRO A 160 4.74 23.78 35.53
C PRO A 160 4.77 24.96 36.54
N SER A 161 5.21 26.13 36.11
CA SER A 161 5.22 27.34 36.95
C SER A 161 3.83 27.98 37.08
N ARG A 162 2.88 27.63 36.19
CA ARG A 162 1.52 28.17 36.14
C ARG A 162 0.47 27.07 36.20
N SER A 163 0.58 26.14 37.09
CA SER A 163 -0.16 24.88 37.16
C SER A 163 -1.69 24.99 37.20
N LYS A 164 -2.29 26.16 37.05
CA LYS A 164 -3.74 26.36 37.08
C LYS A 164 -4.34 26.94 35.78
N GLU A 165 -3.53 27.34 34.82
CA GLU A 165 -4.02 27.93 33.58
C GLU A 165 -3.88 26.95 32.42
N ILE A 166 -5.01 26.42 31.99
CA ILE A 166 -5.13 25.66 30.74
C ILE A 166 -5.41 26.68 29.63
N GLY A 167 -4.41 26.96 28.78
CA GLY A 167 -4.62 27.77 27.58
C GLY A 167 -3.47 28.74 27.30
N ASN A 168 -3.39 29.14 26.07
CA ASN A 168 -2.58 30.17 25.39
C ASN A 168 -1.69 31.05 26.28
N ALA A 169 -0.62 30.49 26.81
CA ALA A 169 0.48 31.29 27.31
C ALA A 169 1.52 31.34 26.19
N GLU A 170 1.59 32.45 25.47
CA GLU A 170 2.71 32.75 24.59
C GLU A 170 4.00 32.82 25.42
N ASP A 171 5.07 32.22 24.89
CA ASP A 171 6.42 32.23 25.42
C ASP A 171 6.71 31.47 26.72
N THR A 172 5.91 30.48 27.11
CA THR A 172 6.23 29.67 28.30
C THR A 172 6.90 28.34 27.91
N GLN A 173 7.95 28.00 28.70
CA GLN A 173 8.62 26.71 28.59
C GLN A 173 7.72 25.59 29.10
N THR A 174 7.76 24.45 28.47
CA THR A 174 6.84 23.36 28.70
C THR A 174 7.48 22.18 29.42
N THR A 175 6.63 21.28 29.94
CA THR A 175 7.06 20.05 30.61
C THR A 175 7.21 18.88 29.65
N ILE A 176 7.06 19.06 28.35
CA ILE A 176 7.18 18.00 27.36
C ILE A 176 8.30 18.34 26.38
N GLY A 177 9.28 17.44 26.31
CA GLY A 177 10.35 17.43 25.31
C GLY A 177 10.40 16.08 24.59
N PHE A 178 11.16 16.00 23.51
CA PHE A 178 11.46 14.81 22.74
C PHE A 178 12.95 14.52 22.81
#